data_4fe98451b92018585867077a0ffd911e
#
_entry.id   4fe98451b92018585867077a0ffd911e
#
_cell.length_a   1.000
_cell.length_b   1.000
_cell.length_c   1.000
_cell.angle_alpha   90.00
_cell.angle_beta   90.00
_cell.angle_gamma   90.00
#
_symmetry.space_group_name_H-M   'P 1'
#
loop_
_entity.id
_entity.type
_entity.pdbx_description
1 polymer ?
#
loop_
_entity_poly.entity_id
_entity_poly.type
_entity_poly.pdbx_seq_one_letter_code
_entity_poly.pdbx_strand_id
1 'polypeptide(L)'
;MNEKAKVIDIASQLIQKKSVTPDDDGCQEYIKEELGDFNFECVNLNLENVSNLWLKRGDKKPLIVFAGHTDVVPPGNLEEW
;
A
#
# COMPACT_ATOMS: atom_id res chain seq x y z
N MET A 1 -20.12 -2.04 8.13
CA MET A 1 -18.89 -2.71 8.62
C MET A 1 -18.23 -1.82 9.66
N ASN A 2 -17.86 -2.34 10.81
CA ASN A 2 -17.16 -1.55 11.82
C ASN A 2 -15.69 -1.36 11.44
N GLU A 3 -15.01 -0.44 12.10
CA GLU A 3 -13.62 -0.09 11.76
C GLU A 3 -12.65 -1.27 11.90
N LYS A 4 -12.84 -2.10 12.92
CA LYS A 4 -12.00 -3.27 13.15
C LYS A 4 -12.12 -4.27 11.99
N ALA A 5 -13.33 -4.56 11.56
CA ALA A 5 -13.56 -5.47 10.43
C ALA A 5 -13.00 -4.89 9.14
N LYS A 6 -13.07 -3.57 8.96
CA LYS A 6 -12.51 -2.91 7.78
C LYS A 6 -10.99 -3.00 7.75
N VAL A 7 -10.31 -2.80 8.87
CA VAL A 7 -8.85 -2.95 8.96
C VAL A 7 -8.43 -4.37 8.61
N ILE A 8 -9.13 -5.37 9.14
CA ILE A 8 -8.85 -6.78 8.85
C ILE A 8 -9.05 -7.08 7.37
N ASP A 9 -10.11 -6.55 6.78
CA ASP A 9 -10.39 -6.75 5.36
C ASP A 9 -9.28 -6.15 4.48
N ILE A 10 -8.87 -4.91 4.75
CA ILE A 10 -7.80 -4.25 4.01
C ILE A 10 -6.49 -5.03 4.15
N ALA A 11 -6.13 -5.43 5.35
CA ALA A 11 -4.92 -6.20 5.60
C ALA A 11 -4.96 -7.54 4.85
N SER A 12 -6.11 -8.22 4.88
CA SER A 12 -6.28 -9.49 4.16
C SER A 12 -6.10 -9.33 2.66
N GLN A 13 -6.66 -8.27 2.08
CA GLN A 13 -6.51 -7.99 0.66
C GLN A 13 -5.06 -7.74 0.27
N LEU A 14 -4.33 -6.99 1.09
CA LEU A 14 -2.92 -6.72 0.83
C LEU A 14 -2.05 -7.97 0.99
N ILE A 15 -2.30 -8.77 2.00
CA ILE A 15 -1.55 -10.01 2.26
C ILE A 15 -1.71 -11.01 1.11
N GLN A 16 -2.86 -11.05 0.48
CA GLN A 16 -3.13 -11.96 -0.64
C GLN A 16 -2.37 -11.59 -1.91
N LYS A 17 -1.80 -10.40 -1.98
CA LYS A 17 -1.02 -9.97 -3.14
C LYS A 17 0.41 -10.43 -3.01
N LYS A 18 0.94 -10.94 -4.12
CA LYS A 18 2.26 -11.56 -4.16
C LYS A 18 3.33 -10.51 -4.47
N SER A 19 3.49 -9.58 -3.55
CA SER A 19 4.32 -8.39 -3.75
C SER A 19 5.79 -8.61 -3.35
N VAL A 20 6.42 -9.62 -3.93
CA VAL A 20 7.83 -9.90 -3.70
C VAL A 20 8.69 -8.86 -4.40
N THR A 21 9.61 -8.23 -3.67
CA THR A 21 10.49 -7.17 -4.20
C THR A 21 11.12 -7.56 -5.54
N PRO A 22 11.10 -6.70 -6.57
CA PRO A 22 10.62 -5.31 -6.59
C PRO A 22 9.16 -5.15 -7.04
N ASP A 23 8.40 -6.22 -7.13
CA ASP A 23 7.05 -6.21 -7.65
C ASP A 23 6.06 -5.65 -6.63
N ASP A 24 5.15 -4.80 -7.09
CA ASP A 24 4.09 -4.25 -6.25
C ASP A 24 2.84 -5.14 -6.23
N ASP A 25 2.59 -5.83 -7.31
CA ASP A 25 1.45 -6.74 -7.50
C ASP A 25 0.09 -6.13 -7.17
N GLY A 26 -0.08 -4.84 -7.47
CA GLY A 26 -1.34 -4.14 -7.30
C GLY A 26 -1.60 -3.60 -5.90
N CYS A 27 -0.65 -3.72 -4.97
CA CYS A 27 -0.82 -3.19 -3.61
C CYS A 27 -1.08 -1.69 -3.61
N GLN A 28 -0.30 -0.94 -4.37
CA GLN A 28 -0.43 0.53 -4.42
C GLN A 28 -1.74 0.96 -5.06
N GLU A 29 -2.16 0.29 -6.12
CA GLU A 29 -3.44 0.57 -6.76
C GLU A 29 -4.60 0.30 -5.80
N TYR A 30 -4.54 -0.78 -5.06
CA TYR A 30 -5.52 -1.09 -4.04
C TYR A 30 -5.61 0.01 -2.97
N ILE A 31 -4.45 0.49 -2.50
CA ILE A 31 -4.39 1.58 -1.52
C ILE A 31 -5.00 2.86 -2.09
N LYS A 32 -4.68 3.19 -3.35
CA LYS A 32 -5.27 4.35 -4.02
C LYS A 32 -6.78 4.26 -4.09
N GLU A 33 -7.32 3.11 -4.42
CA GLU A 33 -8.76 2.90 -4.49
C GLU A 33 -9.42 3.06 -3.14
N GLU A 34 -8.82 2.52 -2.08
CA GLU A 34 -9.35 2.62 -0.72
C GLU A 34 -9.37 4.06 -0.22
N LEU A 35 -8.41 4.88 -0.62
CA LEU A 35 -8.30 6.27 -0.21
C LEU A 35 -8.93 7.26 -1.20
N GLY A 36 -9.44 6.78 -2.32
CA GLY A 36 -9.97 7.63 -3.39
C GLY A 36 -11.11 8.55 -2.97
N ASP A 37 -11.92 8.12 -2.02
CA ASP A 37 -13.07 8.91 -1.55
C ASP A 37 -12.70 9.94 -0.48
N PHE A 38 -11.42 10.07 -0.15
CA PHE A 38 -10.96 10.92 0.95
C PHE A 38 -10.14 12.14 0.48
N ASN A 39 -10.23 12.47 -0.79
CA ASN A 39 -9.57 13.66 -1.39
C ASN A 39 -8.04 13.64 -1.30
N PHE A 40 -7.43 12.48 -1.44
CA PHE A 40 -5.97 12.39 -1.53
C PHE A 40 -5.50 12.69 -2.95
N GLU A 41 -4.45 13.48 -3.07
CA GLU A 41 -3.70 13.62 -4.30
C GLU A 41 -2.72 12.46 -4.41
N CYS A 42 -2.73 11.78 -5.54
CA CYS A 42 -1.90 10.58 -5.74
C CYS A 42 -0.82 10.87 -6.78
N VAL A 43 0.42 10.59 -6.43
CA VAL A 43 1.55 10.68 -7.36
C VAL A 43 2.30 9.37 -7.35
N ASN A 44 2.48 8.79 -8.53
CA ASN A 44 3.33 7.61 -8.68
C ASN A 44 4.77 8.08 -8.89
N LEU A 45 5.65 7.66 -8.00
CA LEU A 45 7.07 8.01 -8.04
C LEU A 45 7.86 6.75 -8.35
N ASN A 46 7.89 6.39 -9.63
CA ASN A 46 8.61 5.20 -10.07
C ASN A 46 10.07 5.55 -10.31
N LEU A 47 10.96 4.79 -9.70
CA LEU A 47 12.40 4.96 -9.84
C LEU A 47 13.00 3.62 -10.22
N GLU A 48 13.59 3.57 -11.42
CA GLU A 48 14.10 2.34 -12.02
C GLU A 48 12.98 1.29 -12.08
N ASN A 49 13.16 0.13 -11.42
CA ASN A 49 12.16 -0.94 -11.39
C ASN A 49 11.28 -0.88 -10.16
N VAL A 50 11.38 0.18 -9.38
CA VAL A 50 10.66 0.30 -8.11
C VAL A 50 9.50 1.27 -8.25
N SER A 51 8.32 0.81 -7.91
CA SER A 51 7.10 1.59 -7.90
C SER A 51 6.90 2.18 -6.52
N ASN A 52 6.70 3.49 -6.44
CA ASN A 52 6.43 4.18 -5.18
C ASN A 52 5.16 5.01 -5.33
N LEU A 53 4.44 5.15 -4.24
CA LEU A 53 3.19 5.89 -4.19
C LEU A 53 3.30 6.99 -3.14
N TRP A 54 2.99 8.21 -3.55
CA TRP A 54 2.85 9.36 -2.67
C TRP A 54 1.40 9.80 -2.64
N LEU A 55 0.82 9.84 -1.46
CA LEU A 55 -0.55 10.29 -1.24
C LEU A 55 -0.53 11.47 -0.28
N LYS A 56 -1.10 12.58 -0.68
CA LYS A 56 -1.15 13.79 0.14
C LYS A 56 -2.56 14.32 0.21
N ARG A 57 -2.94 14.78 1.39
CA ARG A 57 -4.22 15.43 1.62
C ARG A 57 -4.02 16.71 2.42
N GLY A 58 -4.63 17.79 1.93
CA GLY A 58 -4.56 19.09 2.58
C GLY A 58 -3.27 19.84 2.32
N ASP A 59 -3.20 21.07 2.80
CA ASP A 59 -2.07 21.98 2.58
C ASP A 59 -1.72 22.79 3.82
N LYS A 60 -2.32 22.46 4.95
CA LYS A 60 -2.10 23.18 6.22
C LYS A 60 -0.99 22.50 7.02
N LYS A 61 -0.36 23.28 7.88
CA LYS A 61 0.64 22.77 8.82
C LYS A 61 -0.01 22.41 10.16
N PRO A 62 0.53 21.44 10.91
CA PRO A 62 1.73 20.67 10.59
C PRO A 62 1.46 19.57 9.56
N LEU A 63 2.52 19.06 8.95
CA LEU A 63 2.46 17.90 8.06
C LEU A 63 2.77 16.62 8.84
N ILE A 64 1.86 15.65 8.77
CA ILE A 64 2.06 14.33 9.36
C ILE A 64 2.31 13.36 8.21
N VAL A 65 3.37 12.57 8.30
CA VAL A 65 3.74 11.62 7.26
C VAL A 65 3.77 10.21 7.83
N PHE A 66 3.08 9.30 7.17
CA PHE A 66 3.18 7.86 7.44
C PHE A 66 3.99 7.24 6.31
N ALA A 67 5.07 6.57 6.65
CA ALA A 67 5.92 5.90 5.68
C ALA A 67 5.89 4.40 5.94
N GLY A 68 5.69 3.65 4.86
CA GLY A 68 5.63 2.20 4.94
C GLY A 68 5.97 1.58 3.60
N HIS A 69 5.99 0.26 3.54
CA HIS A 69 6.25 -0.45 2.30
C HIS A 69 5.25 -1.59 2.12
N THR A 70 5.04 -1.96 0.87
CA THR A 70 4.11 -3.03 0.50
C THR A 70 4.81 -4.29 0.01
N ASP A 71 6.09 -4.17 -0.35
CA ASP A 71 6.85 -5.31 -0.84
C ASP A 71 7.35 -6.19 0.31
N VAL A 72 7.63 -7.43 -0.04
CA VAL A 72 8.13 -8.42 0.91
C VAL A 72 9.34 -9.13 0.33
N VAL A 73 10.15 -9.71 1.20
CA VAL A 73 11.27 -10.56 0.77
C VAL A 73 10.71 -11.90 0.25
N PRO A 74 11.49 -12.63 -0.58
CA PRO A 74 11.07 -13.96 -0.99
C PRO A 74 10.78 -14.86 0.20
N PRO A 75 9.72 -15.69 0.13
CA PRO A 75 9.25 -16.46 1.30
C PRO A 75 10.13 -17.64 1.68
N GLY A 76 11.15 -17.98 0.90
CA GLY A 76 11.97 -19.15 1.12
C GLY A 76 11.25 -20.43 0.68
N ASN A 77 11.36 -21.48 1.47
CA ASN A 77 10.74 -22.75 1.13
C ASN A 77 9.23 -22.70 1.36
N LEU A 78 8.47 -22.75 0.27
CA LEU A 78 7.01 -22.68 0.33
C LEU A 78 6.36 -23.85 1.07
N GLU A 79 7.06 -24.98 1.17
CA GLU A 79 6.53 -26.13 1.89
C GLU A 79 6.48 -25.92 3.40
N GLU A 80 7.14 -24.90 3.90
CA GLU A 80 7.16 -24.56 5.33
C GLU A 80 6.04 -23.58 5.73
N TRP A 81 5.18 -23.19 4.80
CA TRP A 81 4.08 -22.25 5.05
C TRP A 81 2.72 -22.92 5.15
#